data_fc1d029fda58386ef71db874e2f2d88f
#
_entry.id   fc1d029fda58386ef71db874e2f2d88f
#
_cell.length_a   1.000
_cell.length_b   1.000
_cell.length_c   1.000
_cell.angle_alpha   90.00
_cell.angle_beta   90.00
_cell.angle_gamma   90.00
#
_symmetry.space_group_name_H-M   'P 1'
#
loop_
_entity.id
_entity.type
_entity.pdbx_description
1 polymer ?
#
loop_
_entity_poly.entity_id
_entity_poly.type
_entity_poly.pdbx_seq_one_letter_code
_entity_poly.pdbx_strand_id
1 'polypeptide(L)'
;TQHSVKELQSVGIQPDVLVLRAEHPLSDGLRKKVAQFCNVDDKAVVQSIDAETIYEVPLLMQAQGLDSTILEKMGLPVGETPGLGPWRKFLERRHAAETKEPINIALVGKYDLQDAYKSIREALSQAGTYNDRKVEVHFVNSEKLTDENVAEALKGMAGVMIGPGFGQRGIDGKFVAIKYTRTHDIPTFGICLGMQCIAIEFARNVLGYADADSREMDEKTPHNVIDIMEEQKAITNMGGTMRLGAYECVLQKGSKAYLAYGEEHIQERHRHRYEFNNDYKAQYEAAGMKCVGINPESDLVEIVEIPALKWFIGTQF
;
A
#
# COMPACT_ATOMS: atom_id res chain seq x y z
N THR A 1 8.48 -30.79 -7.94
CA THR A 1 7.06 -31.20 -7.72
C THR A 1 6.96 -32.62 -7.17
N GLN A 2 7.49 -33.67 -7.84
CA GLN A 2 7.39 -35.06 -7.38
C GLN A 2 7.97 -35.26 -5.98
N HIS A 3 9.12 -34.68 -5.67
CA HIS A 3 9.72 -34.74 -4.33
C HIS A 3 8.81 -34.06 -3.30
N SER A 4 8.34 -32.84 -3.58
CA SER A 4 7.45 -32.09 -2.66
C SER A 4 6.13 -32.85 -2.38
N VAL A 5 5.58 -33.52 -3.39
CA VAL A 5 4.36 -34.33 -3.20
C VAL A 5 4.64 -35.58 -2.37
N LYS A 6 5.80 -36.24 -2.56
CA LYS A 6 6.21 -37.37 -1.72
C LYS A 6 6.40 -36.96 -0.26
N GLU A 7 7.02 -35.83 0.01
CA GLU A 7 7.15 -35.29 1.36
C GLU A 7 5.78 -35.02 2.00
N LEU A 8 4.85 -34.42 1.22
CA LEU A 8 3.49 -34.20 1.69
C LEU A 8 2.75 -35.52 2.01
N GLN A 9 2.89 -36.51 1.14
CA GLN A 9 2.33 -37.85 1.35
C GLN A 9 2.94 -38.57 2.56
N SER A 10 4.23 -38.35 2.85
CA SER A 10 4.90 -38.95 4.01
C SER A 10 4.30 -38.51 5.35
N VAL A 11 3.66 -37.35 5.40
CA VAL A 11 2.92 -36.84 6.56
C VAL A 11 1.41 -37.11 6.49
N GLY A 12 0.98 -37.99 5.55
CA GLY A 12 -0.40 -38.43 5.45
C GLY A 12 -1.33 -37.55 4.62
N ILE A 13 -0.81 -36.58 3.86
CA ILE A 13 -1.63 -35.66 3.06
C ILE A 13 -1.49 -36.02 1.57
N GLN A 14 -2.61 -36.33 0.93
CA GLN A 14 -2.71 -36.49 -0.54
C GLN A 14 -3.19 -35.18 -1.15
N PRO A 15 -2.44 -34.55 -2.08
CA PRO A 15 -2.92 -33.38 -2.80
C PRO A 15 -4.03 -33.77 -3.80
N ASP A 16 -5.06 -32.96 -3.93
CA ASP A 16 -6.14 -33.13 -4.88
C ASP A 16 -5.86 -32.40 -6.20
N VAL A 17 -5.15 -31.29 -6.14
CA VAL A 17 -4.82 -30.41 -7.27
C VAL A 17 -3.34 -29.99 -7.19
N LEU A 18 -2.68 -29.97 -8.33
CA LEU A 18 -1.31 -29.49 -8.46
C LEU A 18 -1.26 -28.25 -9.36
N VAL A 19 -0.72 -27.16 -8.85
CA VAL A 19 -0.40 -25.97 -9.65
C VAL A 19 1.09 -25.95 -9.91
N LEU A 20 1.49 -26.16 -11.14
CA LEU A 20 2.90 -26.23 -11.57
C LEU A 20 3.39 -24.83 -11.97
N ARG A 21 4.22 -24.21 -11.15
CA ARG A 21 4.87 -22.96 -11.50
C ARG A 21 6.03 -23.23 -12.46
N ALA A 22 5.98 -22.64 -13.64
CA ALA A 22 7.00 -22.77 -14.68
C ALA A 22 7.14 -21.45 -15.45
N GLU A 23 8.32 -21.21 -16.01
CA GLU A 23 8.57 -20.06 -16.88
C GLU A 23 7.85 -20.21 -18.23
N HIS A 24 7.92 -21.40 -18.78
CA HIS A 24 7.36 -21.73 -20.09
C HIS A 24 6.27 -22.81 -20.01
N PRO A 25 5.38 -22.89 -21.02
CA PRO A 25 4.37 -23.94 -21.09
C PRO A 25 4.97 -25.33 -21.02
N LEU A 26 4.36 -26.18 -20.22
CA LEU A 26 4.72 -27.60 -20.10
C LEU A 26 3.97 -28.42 -21.15
N SER A 27 4.64 -29.40 -21.73
CA SER A 27 3.99 -30.32 -22.64
C SER A 27 2.93 -31.18 -21.94
N ASP A 28 1.89 -31.59 -22.67
CA ASP A 28 0.85 -32.46 -22.12
C ASP A 28 1.41 -33.79 -21.60
N GLY A 29 2.41 -34.36 -22.29
CA GLY A 29 3.10 -35.56 -21.82
C GLY A 29 3.78 -35.38 -20.47
N LEU A 30 4.38 -34.23 -20.24
CA LEU A 30 5.00 -33.92 -18.93
C LEU A 30 3.95 -33.74 -17.83
N ARG A 31 2.85 -33.05 -18.13
CA ARG A 31 1.74 -32.87 -17.17
C ARG A 31 1.12 -34.21 -16.77
N LYS A 32 0.81 -35.09 -17.77
CA LYS A 32 0.33 -36.45 -17.51
C LYS A 32 1.29 -37.27 -16.68
N LYS A 33 2.59 -37.19 -16.97
CA LYS A 33 3.61 -37.88 -16.17
C LYS A 33 3.62 -37.41 -14.73
N VAL A 34 3.48 -36.10 -14.49
CA VAL A 34 3.38 -35.53 -13.12
C VAL A 34 2.10 -36.02 -12.44
N ALA A 35 0.96 -36.02 -13.11
CA ALA A 35 -0.31 -36.53 -12.60
C ALA A 35 -0.20 -37.97 -12.12
N GLN A 36 0.35 -38.87 -12.97
CA GLN A 36 0.57 -40.27 -12.63
C GLN A 36 1.49 -40.46 -11.42
N PHE A 37 2.63 -39.77 -11.40
CA PHE A 37 3.59 -39.87 -10.28
C PHE A 37 3.06 -39.33 -8.96
N CYS A 38 2.18 -38.35 -8.99
CA CYS A 38 1.63 -37.69 -7.82
C CYS A 38 0.25 -38.25 -7.42
N ASN A 39 -0.26 -39.23 -8.15
CA ASN A 39 -1.58 -39.85 -7.95
C ASN A 39 -2.71 -38.80 -7.88
N VAL A 40 -2.76 -37.93 -8.91
CA VAL A 40 -3.82 -36.92 -9.11
C VAL A 40 -4.39 -37.08 -10.52
N ASP A 41 -5.61 -36.60 -10.72
CA ASP A 41 -6.25 -36.62 -12.07
C ASP A 41 -5.49 -35.69 -13.03
N ASP A 42 -5.43 -36.07 -14.32
CA ASP A 42 -4.78 -35.25 -15.35
C ASP A 42 -5.33 -33.82 -15.41
N LYS A 43 -6.66 -33.65 -15.25
CA LYS A 43 -7.32 -32.34 -15.21
C LYS A 43 -6.99 -31.51 -13.96
N ALA A 44 -6.52 -32.17 -12.90
CA ALA A 44 -6.13 -31.52 -11.65
C ALA A 44 -4.66 -31.05 -11.65
N VAL A 45 -3.95 -31.21 -12.77
CA VAL A 45 -2.59 -30.67 -12.95
C VAL A 45 -2.65 -29.47 -13.87
N VAL A 46 -2.68 -28.29 -13.29
CA VAL A 46 -2.67 -27.02 -14.00
C VAL A 46 -1.30 -26.37 -13.95
N GLN A 47 -1.00 -25.51 -14.91
CA GLN A 47 0.26 -24.80 -14.97
C GLN A 47 0.06 -23.29 -14.74
N SER A 48 0.92 -22.70 -13.92
CA SER A 48 1.05 -21.27 -13.73
C SER A 48 2.34 -20.81 -14.40
N ILE A 49 2.23 -20.47 -15.67
CA ILE A 49 3.36 -19.94 -16.47
C ILE A 49 3.61 -18.45 -16.18
N ASP A 50 4.73 -17.92 -16.68
CA ASP A 50 4.95 -16.48 -16.66
C ASP A 50 3.88 -15.77 -17.46
N ALA A 51 3.35 -14.69 -16.90
CA ALA A 51 2.36 -13.81 -17.50
C ALA A 51 2.92 -12.40 -17.57
N GLU A 52 2.47 -11.57 -18.48
CA GLU A 52 2.88 -10.17 -18.58
C GLU A 52 2.51 -9.39 -17.32
N THR A 53 1.39 -9.75 -16.71
CA THR A 53 0.95 -9.19 -15.42
C THR A 53 0.29 -10.26 -14.55
N ILE A 54 0.44 -10.11 -13.22
CA ILE A 54 -0.23 -10.99 -12.25
C ILE A 54 -1.76 -11.01 -12.41
N TYR A 55 -2.32 -9.95 -12.98
CA TYR A 55 -3.76 -9.84 -13.22
C TYR A 55 -4.28 -10.75 -14.34
N GLU A 56 -3.42 -11.33 -15.15
CA GLU A 56 -3.80 -12.36 -16.14
C GLU A 56 -3.96 -13.75 -15.52
N VAL A 57 -3.31 -14.00 -14.39
CA VAL A 57 -3.29 -15.33 -13.74
C VAL A 57 -4.68 -15.91 -13.49
N PRO A 58 -5.69 -15.17 -13.01
CA PRO A 58 -7.05 -15.71 -12.84
C PRO A 58 -7.64 -16.25 -14.15
N LEU A 59 -7.42 -15.57 -15.27
CA LEU A 59 -7.90 -16.02 -16.59
C LEU A 59 -7.15 -17.27 -17.08
N LEU A 60 -5.84 -17.33 -16.87
CA LEU A 60 -5.01 -18.49 -17.19
C LEU A 60 -5.43 -19.72 -16.38
N MET A 61 -5.78 -19.56 -15.12
CA MET A 61 -6.28 -20.64 -14.27
C MET A 61 -7.67 -21.10 -14.70
N GLN A 62 -8.58 -20.16 -14.96
CA GLN A 62 -9.93 -20.47 -15.44
C GLN A 62 -9.90 -21.19 -16.78
N ALA A 63 -9.05 -20.76 -17.73
CA ALA A 63 -8.90 -21.40 -19.03
C ALA A 63 -8.47 -22.87 -18.94
N GLN A 64 -7.85 -23.28 -17.83
CA GLN A 64 -7.46 -24.67 -17.56
C GLN A 64 -8.50 -25.42 -16.70
N GLY A 65 -9.63 -24.80 -16.35
CA GLY A 65 -10.70 -25.40 -15.56
C GLY A 65 -10.33 -25.63 -14.08
N LEU A 66 -9.41 -24.83 -13.52
CA LEU A 66 -9.01 -24.98 -12.11
C LEU A 66 -10.19 -24.80 -11.17
N ASP A 67 -11.02 -23.78 -11.39
CA ASP A 67 -12.22 -23.47 -10.62
C ASP A 67 -13.21 -24.65 -10.60
N SER A 68 -13.56 -25.16 -11.77
CA SER A 68 -14.45 -26.32 -11.91
C SER A 68 -13.86 -27.58 -11.25
N THR A 69 -12.57 -27.83 -11.45
CA THR A 69 -11.87 -28.98 -10.84
C THR A 69 -11.89 -28.89 -9.31
N ILE A 70 -11.68 -27.70 -8.72
CA ILE A 70 -11.74 -27.50 -7.27
C ILE A 70 -13.15 -27.77 -6.75
N LEU A 71 -14.20 -27.24 -7.40
CA LEU A 71 -15.59 -27.46 -7.01
C LEU A 71 -15.94 -28.95 -7.03
N GLU A 72 -15.54 -29.66 -8.08
CA GLU A 72 -15.74 -31.13 -8.16
C GLU A 72 -15.06 -31.88 -7.01
N LYS A 73 -13.79 -31.55 -6.70
CA LYS A 73 -13.04 -32.18 -5.61
C LYS A 73 -13.63 -31.86 -4.24
N MET A 74 -14.26 -30.72 -4.07
CA MET A 74 -14.98 -30.34 -2.85
C MET A 74 -16.39 -30.93 -2.76
N GLY A 75 -16.87 -31.64 -3.79
CA GLY A 75 -18.24 -32.14 -3.85
C GLY A 75 -19.30 -31.06 -3.99
N LEU A 76 -18.91 -29.88 -4.48
CA LEU A 76 -19.80 -28.75 -4.70
C LEU A 76 -20.35 -28.76 -6.14
N PRO A 77 -21.55 -28.20 -6.36
CA PRO A 77 -22.10 -28.11 -7.72
C PRO A 77 -21.17 -27.29 -8.62
N VAL A 78 -20.82 -27.87 -9.77
CA VAL A 78 -20.15 -27.16 -10.85
C VAL A 78 -21.23 -26.46 -11.67
N GLY A 79 -21.39 -25.16 -11.42
CA GLY A 79 -22.32 -24.30 -12.16
C GLY A 79 -21.71 -23.75 -13.45
N GLU A 80 -22.32 -22.70 -13.97
CA GLU A 80 -21.75 -21.93 -15.07
C GLU A 80 -20.42 -21.31 -14.66
N THR A 81 -19.43 -21.34 -15.53
CA THR A 81 -18.14 -20.70 -15.34
C THR A 81 -18.34 -19.18 -15.18
N PRO A 82 -17.86 -18.55 -14.10
CA PRO A 82 -17.99 -17.12 -13.91
C PRO A 82 -17.43 -16.34 -15.12
N GLY A 83 -18.21 -15.39 -15.63
CA GLY A 83 -17.87 -14.70 -16.87
C GLY A 83 -16.65 -13.78 -16.81
N LEU A 84 -16.14 -13.44 -15.61
CA LEU A 84 -15.00 -12.52 -15.36
C LEU A 84 -14.99 -11.26 -16.26
N GLY A 85 -16.17 -10.84 -16.72
CA GLY A 85 -16.33 -9.70 -17.63
C GLY A 85 -15.71 -8.40 -17.11
N PRO A 86 -15.99 -7.97 -15.86
CA PRO A 86 -15.35 -6.80 -15.27
C PRO A 86 -13.83 -6.91 -15.19
N TRP A 87 -13.31 -8.11 -14.90
CA TRP A 87 -11.87 -8.38 -14.84
C TRP A 87 -11.19 -8.29 -16.21
N ARG A 88 -11.84 -8.81 -17.27
CA ARG A 88 -11.34 -8.67 -18.66
C ARG A 88 -11.31 -7.21 -19.08
N LYS A 89 -12.34 -6.42 -18.76
CA LYS A 89 -12.36 -4.97 -19.02
C LYS A 89 -11.25 -4.23 -18.28
N PHE A 90 -10.95 -4.63 -17.05
CA PHE A 90 -9.83 -4.07 -16.32
C PHE A 90 -8.50 -4.35 -17.03
N LEU A 91 -8.27 -5.59 -17.51
CA LEU A 91 -7.05 -5.93 -18.25
C LEU A 91 -6.94 -5.19 -19.58
N GLU A 92 -8.03 -5.09 -20.35
CA GLU A 92 -8.06 -4.31 -21.60
C GLU A 92 -7.66 -2.84 -21.33
N ARG A 93 -8.22 -2.24 -20.27
CA ARG A 93 -7.91 -0.89 -19.84
C ARG A 93 -6.46 -0.74 -19.40
N ARG A 94 -5.94 -1.74 -18.67
CA ARG A 94 -4.54 -1.78 -18.24
C ARG A 94 -3.59 -1.83 -19.44
N HIS A 95 -3.82 -2.72 -20.41
CA HIS A 95 -3.00 -2.81 -21.61
C HIS A 95 -3.04 -1.48 -22.41
N ALA A 96 -4.21 -0.87 -22.52
CA ALA A 96 -4.33 0.45 -23.15
C ALA A 96 -3.57 1.56 -22.40
N ALA A 97 -3.58 1.54 -21.08
CA ALA A 97 -2.85 2.50 -20.24
C ALA A 97 -1.34 2.36 -20.39
N GLU A 98 -0.80 1.13 -20.51
CA GLU A 98 0.64 0.88 -20.69
C GLU A 98 1.21 1.48 -21.98
N THR A 99 0.38 1.78 -22.97
CA THR A 99 0.80 2.45 -24.22
C THR A 99 0.92 3.97 -24.12
N LYS A 100 0.53 4.55 -22.97
CA LYS A 100 0.53 6.01 -22.74
C LYS A 100 1.87 6.49 -22.21
N GLU A 101 2.15 7.78 -22.42
CA GLU A 101 3.27 8.44 -21.74
C GLU A 101 3.15 8.32 -20.23
N PRO A 102 4.20 7.91 -19.53
CA PRO A 102 4.15 7.63 -18.11
C PRO A 102 4.01 8.90 -17.28
N ILE A 103 3.24 8.77 -16.19
CA ILE A 103 3.26 9.71 -15.08
C ILE A 103 4.31 9.20 -14.09
N ASN A 104 5.34 9.99 -13.85
CA ASN A 104 6.42 9.65 -12.94
C ASN A 104 6.06 10.03 -11.50
N ILE A 105 6.07 9.07 -10.59
CA ILE A 105 5.80 9.27 -9.16
C ILE A 105 7.04 8.88 -8.36
N ALA A 106 7.56 9.79 -7.54
CA ALA A 106 8.63 9.46 -6.60
C ALA A 106 8.05 8.74 -5.38
N LEU A 107 8.67 7.64 -4.97
CA LEU A 107 8.41 6.96 -3.70
C LEU A 107 9.60 7.19 -2.76
N VAL A 108 9.48 8.14 -1.86
CA VAL A 108 10.51 8.47 -0.88
C VAL A 108 10.43 7.52 0.30
N GLY A 109 11.44 6.69 0.47
CA GLY A 109 11.47 5.64 1.47
C GLY A 109 12.88 5.22 1.84
N LYS A 110 12.99 4.33 2.83
CA LYS A 110 14.29 3.82 3.32
C LYS A 110 14.58 2.36 2.95
N TYR A 111 13.62 1.67 2.37
CA TYR A 111 13.76 0.25 2.03
C TYR A 111 13.90 0.09 0.52
N ASP A 112 15.12 -0.10 0.06
CA ASP A 112 15.46 -0.31 -1.37
C ASP A 112 15.46 -1.81 -1.71
N LEU A 113 14.35 -2.49 -1.44
CA LEU A 113 14.12 -3.89 -1.78
C LEU A 113 12.96 -3.99 -2.75
N GLN A 114 13.02 -4.91 -3.71
CA GLN A 114 11.95 -5.09 -4.70
C GLN A 114 10.58 -5.40 -4.06
N ASP A 115 10.57 -6.11 -2.94
CA ASP A 115 9.35 -6.45 -2.20
C ASP A 115 8.91 -5.36 -1.21
N ALA A 116 9.76 -4.37 -0.94
CA ALA A 116 9.37 -3.23 -0.13
C ALA A 116 8.38 -2.35 -0.91
N TYR A 117 7.38 -1.87 -0.21
CA TYR A 117 6.33 -1.01 -0.78
C TYR A 117 5.55 -1.62 -1.95
N LYS A 118 5.49 -2.94 -2.06
CA LYS A 118 4.81 -3.63 -3.17
C LYS A 118 3.35 -3.21 -3.29
N SER A 119 2.61 -3.15 -2.18
CA SER A 119 1.21 -2.71 -2.17
C SER A 119 1.04 -1.27 -2.68
N ILE A 120 1.95 -0.36 -2.35
CA ILE A 120 1.92 1.02 -2.83
C ILE A 120 2.16 1.07 -4.35
N ARG A 121 3.15 0.31 -4.85
CA ARG A 121 3.42 0.21 -6.29
C ARG A 121 2.23 -0.34 -7.05
N GLU A 122 1.61 -1.40 -6.53
CA GLU A 122 0.41 -1.99 -7.13
C GLU A 122 -0.79 -1.03 -7.08
N ALA A 123 -1.01 -0.34 -5.95
CA ALA A 123 -2.08 0.65 -5.83
C ALA A 123 -1.91 1.80 -6.85
N LEU A 124 -0.69 2.33 -7.00
CA LEU A 124 -0.40 3.35 -8.01
C LEU A 124 -0.60 2.84 -9.44
N SER A 125 -0.21 1.60 -9.73
CA SER A 125 -0.43 0.97 -11.03
C SER A 125 -1.92 0.80 -11.34
N GLN A 126 -2.72 0.34 -10.35
CA GLN A 126 -4.17 0.23 -10.48
C GLN A 126 -4.83 1.60 -10.65
N ALA A 127 -4.42 2.60 -9.86
CA ALA A 127 -4.91 3.98 -10.02
C ALA A 127 -4.59 4.53 -11.42
N GLY A 128 -3.40 4.24 -11.95
CA GLY A 128 -3.03 4.58 -13.32
C GLY A 128 -3.97 3.93 -14.33
N THR A 129 -4.21 2.61 -14.20
CA THR A 129 -5.15 1.88 -15.04
C THR A 129 -6.55 2.49 -14.99
N TYR A 130 -7.02 2.83 -13.77
CA TYR A 130 -8.35 3.42 -13.57
C TYR A 130 -8.47 4.83 -14.19
N ASN A 131 -7.38 5.56 -14.29
CA ASN A 131 -7.33 6.89 -14.89
C ASN A 131 -6.80 6.90 -16.34
N ASP A 132 -6.68 5.73 -16.99
CA ASP A 132 -6.16 5.56 -18.35
C ASP A 132 -4.77 6.19 -18.55
N ARG A 133 -3.89 5.97 -17.58
CA ARG A 133 -2.51 6.45 -17.55
C ARG A 133 -1.54 5.34 -17.14
N LYS A 134 -0.38 5.32 -17.76
CA LYS A 134 0.76 4.57 -17.25
C LYS A 134 1.34 5.31 -16.06
N VAL A 135 1.68 4.59 -14.98
CA VAL A 135 2.39 5.15 -13.81
C VAL A 135 3.72 4.45 -13.66
N GLU A 136 4.79 5.22 -13.61
CA GLU A 136 6.12 4.72 -13.27
C GLU A 136 6.53 5.22 -11.90
N VAL A 137 6.88 4.28 -11.01
CA VAL A 137 7.24 4.57 -9.62
C VAL A 137 8.76 4.52 -9.48
N HIS A 138 9.36 5.67 -9.19
CA HIS A 138 10.78 5.85 -8.97
C HIS A 138 11.09 5.85 -7.48
N PHE A 139 11.88 4.89 -7.03
CA PHE A 139 12.31 4.85 -5.63
C PHE A 139 13.38 5.91 -5.37
N VAL A 140 13.16 6.72 -4.35
CA VAL A 140 14.08 7.75 -3.87
C VAL A 140 14.49 7.40 -2.44
N ASN A 141 15.76 7.06 -2.24
CA ASN A 141 16.26 6.70 -0.91
C ASN A 141 16.33 7.92 -0.01
N SER A 142 15.48 7.95 1.03
CA SER A 142 15.41 9.07 1.97
C SER A 142 16.68 9.30 2.78
N GLU A 143 17.52 8.27 2.98
CA GLU A 143 18.80 8.43 3.70
C GLU A 143 19.83 9.27 2.92
N LYS A 144 19.60 9.44 1.61
CA LYS A 144 20.51 10.17 0.71
C LYS A 144 19.99 11.55 0.32
N LEU A 145 18.77 11.91 0.74
CA LEU A 145 18.18 13.21 0.42
C LEU A 145 18.68 14.31 1.35
N THR A 146 19.08 15.42 0.74
CA THR A 146 19.51 16.66 1.42
C THR A 146 18.87 17.86 0.74
N ASP A 147 18.90 19.03 1.41
CA ASP A 147 18.39 20.28 0.81
C ASP A 147 19.09 20.64 -0.52
N GLU A 148 20.35 20.21 -0.72
CA GLU A 148 21.13 20.48 -1.93
C GLU A 148 20.74 19.61 -3.11
N ASN A 149 20.28 18.37 -2.88
CA ASN A 149 20.06 17.40 -3.94
C ASN A 149 18.56 17.09 -4.21
N VAL A 150 17.66 17.49 -3.33
CA VAL A 150 16.23 17.14 -3.44
C VAL A 150 15.59 17.64 -4.72
N ALA A 151 15.96 18.83 -5.18
CA ALA A 151 15.45 19.41 -6.43
C ALA A 151 15.78 18.54 -7.65
N GLU A 152 16.99 18.02 -7.74
CA GLU A 152 17.39 17.12 -8.82
C GLU A 152 16.80 15.71 -8.66
N ALA A 153 16.74 15.20 -7.41
CA ALA A 153 16.18 13.88 -7.12
C ALA A 153 14.67 13.78 -7.44
N LEU A 154 13.93 14.89 -7.33
CA LEU A 154 12.49 14.95 -7.60
C LEU A 154 12.16 15.61 -8.95
N LYS A 155 13.15 15.90 -9.78
CA LYS A 155 12.96 16.51 -11.08
C LYS A 155 12.13 15.64 -12.01
N GLY A 156 11.10 16.24 -12.62
CA GLY A 156 10.22 15.54 -13.54
C GLY A 156 9.18 14.62 -12.88
N MET A 157 9.14 14.59 -11.55
CA MET A 157 8.10 13.85 -10.83
C MET A 157 6.79 14.64 -10.80
N ALA A 158 5.70 14.00 -11.20
CA ALA A 158 4.35 14.58 -11.17
C ALA A 158 3.73 14.54 -9.76
N GLY A 159 4.25 13.72 -8.89
CA GLY A 159 3.85 13.60 -7.49
C GLY A 159 4.85 12.81 -6.66
N VAL A 160 4.72 12.94 -5.35
CA VAL A 160 5.63 12.32 -4.37
C VAL A 160 4.84 11.55 -3.31
N MET A 161 5.19 10.29 -3.14
CA MET A 161 4.71 9.44 -2.04
C MET A 161 5.74 9.42 -0.93
N ILE A 162 5.35 9.79 0.28
CA ILE A 162 6.18 9.62 1.48
C ILE A 162 5.80 8.28 2.12
N GLY A 163 6.67 7.30 1.95
CA GLY A 163 6.40 5.92 2.30
C GLY A 163 6.28 5.67 3.81
N PRO A 164 5.55 4.61 4.21
CA PRO A 164 5.45 4.17 5.60
C PRO A 164 6.79 3.62 6.13
N GLY A 165 6.85 3.35 7.42
CA GLY A 165 8.01 2.75 8.09
C GLY A 165 7.97 2.94 9.59
N PHE A 166 9.08 2.57 10.27
CA PHE A 166 9.27 2.69 11.71
C PHE A 166 10.68 3.18 12.03
N GLY A 167 10.82 3.87 13.16
CA GLY A 167 12.11 4.32 13.68
C GLY A 167 12.77 5.42 12.86
N GLN A 168 13.87 5.93 13.41
CA GLN A 168 14.49 7.21 13.05
C GLN A 168 15.26 7.22 11.72
N ARG A 169 15.67 6.05 11.21
CA ARG A 169 16.49 5.95 9.99
C ARG A 169 15.76 6.53 8.77
N GLY A 170 16.38 7.47 8.07
CA GLY A 170 15.89 8.09 6.83
C GLY A 170 14.75 9.11 7.03
N ILE A 171 14.49 9.56 8.26
CA ILE A 171 13.45 10.54 8.56
C ILE A 171 13.82 11.93 8.06
N ASP A 172 15.07 12.36 8.25
CA ASP A 172 15.53 13.69 7.86
C ASP A 172 15.33 13.93 6.36
N GLY A 173 15.65 12.96 5.52
CA GLY A 173 15.41 13.07 4.08
C GLY A 173 13.92 13.07 3.71
N LYS A 174 13.03 12.47 4.52
CA LYS A 174 11.59 12.64 4.34
C LYS A 174 11.17 14.07 4.65
N PHE A 175 11.69 14.68 5.73
CA PHE A 175 11.41 16.09 6.02
C PHE A 175 11.89 17.01 4.90
N VAL A 176 13.08 16.76 4.34
CA VAL A 176 13.60 17.49 3.17
C VAL A 176 12.67 17.38 1.98
N ALA A 177 12.22 16.16 1.64
CA ALA A 177 11.28 15.93 0.53
C ALA A 177 9.95 16.64 0.77
N ILE A 178 9.37 16.54 1.97
CA ILE A 178 8.08 17.14 2.34
C ILE A 178 8.17 18.67 2.27
N LYS A 179 9.22 19.27 2.84
CA LYS A 179 9.47 20.71 2.77
C LYS A 179 9.57 21.19 1.32
N TYR A 180 10.35 20.48 0.50
CA TYR A 180 10.50 20.81 -0.90
C TYR A 180 9.17 20.75 -1.65
N THR A 181 8.43 19.64 -1.53
CA THR A 181 7.17 19.46 -2.25
C THR A 181 6.09 20.43 -1.77
N ARG A 182 6.00 20.72 -0.47
CA ARG A 182 5.06 21.70 0.09
C ARG A 182 5.32 23.10 -0.42
N THR A 183 6.59 23.53 -0.48
CA THR A 183 6.95 24.89 -0.92
C THR A 183 6.90 25.07 -2.41
N HIS A 184 6.87 23.99 -3.20
CA HIS A 184 6.81 24.02 -4.68
C HIS A 184 5.46 23.55 -5.23
N ASP A 185 4.45 23.32 -4.36
CA ASP A 185 3.11 22.85 -4.73
C ASP A 185 3.13 21.57 -5.59
N ILE A 186 4.04 20.64 -5.25
CA ILE A 186 4.11 19.33 -5.88
C ILE A 186 3.13 18.38 -5.16
N PRO A 187 2.24 17.69 -5.89
CA PRO A 187 1.33 16.71 -5.31
C PRO A 187 2.05 15.72 -4.39
N THR A 188 1.61 15.63 -3.13
CA THR A 188 2.27 14.80 -2.11
C THR A 188 1.24 13.97 -1.34
N PHE A 189 1.57 12.70 -1.12
CA PHE A 189 0.76 11.80 -0.31
C PHE A 189 1.65 11.07 0.70
N GLY A 190 1.34 11.22 2.00
CA GLY A 190 2.06 10.56 3.09
C GLY A 190 1.26 9.44 3.70
N ILE A 191 1.87 8.24 3.84
CA ILE A 191 1.22 7.06 4.41
C ILE A 191 1.84 6.72 5.76
N CYS A 192 1.01 6.59 6.80
CA CYS A 192 1.38 6.20 8.17
C CYS A 192 2.52 7.09 8.70
N LEU A 193 3.74 6.58 8.81
CA LEU A 193 4.93 7.40 9.15
C LEU A 193 5.09 8.61 8.20
N GLY A 194 4.65 8.49 6.94
CA GLY A 194 4.65 9.60 5.99
C GLY A 194 3.73 10.74 6.40
N MET A 195 2.53 10.45 6.89
CA MET A 195 1.64 11.45 7.48
C MET A 195 2.26 12.09 8.72
N GLN A 196 2.85 11.28 9.60
CA GLN A 196 3.51 11.77 10.81
C GLN A 196 4.66 12.73 10.46
N CYS A 197 5.47 12.37 9.44
CA CYS A 197 6.51 13.27 8.94
C CYS A 197 5.94 14.57 8.34
N ILE A 198 4.79 14.53 7.67
CA ILE A 198 4.09 15.72 7.17
C ILE A 198 3.67 16.61 8.34
N ALA A 199 3.11 16.04 9.40
CA ALA A 199 2.72 16.81 10.58
C ALA A 199 3.95 17.43 11.26
N ILE A 200 5.02 16.67 11.48
CA ILE A 200 6.25 17.17 12.11
C ILE A 200 6.89 18.29 11.27
N GLU A 201 7.02 18.10 9.95
CA GLU A 201 7.58 19.13 9.06
C GLU A 201 6.78 20.43 9.12
N PHE A 202 5.46 20.31 9.09
CA PHE A 202 4.56 21.47 9.19
C PHE A 202 4.71 22.19 10.54
N ALA A 203 4.81 21.46 11.64
CA ALA A 203 5.07 22.04 12.95
C ALA A 203 6.39 22.81 12.99
N ARG A 204 7.47 22.24 12.45
CA ARG A 204 8.80 22.85 12.45
C ARG A 204 8.86 24.11 11.58
N ASN A 205 8.31 24.05 10.39
CA ASN A 205 8.53 25.08 9.37
C ASN A 205 7.35 26.06 9.18
N VAL A 206 6.16 25.76 9.70
CA VAL A 206 4.98 26.63 9.59
C VAL A 206 4.51 27.11 10.95
N LEU A 207 4.43 26.23 11.96
CA LEU A 207 4.06 26.63 13.32
C LEU A 207 5.23 27.26 14.11
N GLY A 208 6.48 27.04 13.67
CA GLY A 208 7.68 27.57 14.33
C GLY A 208 8.17 26.74 15.51
N TYR A 209 7.67 25.51 15.70
CA TYR A 209 8.14 24.59 16.73
C TYR A 209 9.35 23.80 16.21
N ALA A 210 10.53 24.44 16.21
CA ALA A 210 11.75 23.90 15.59
C ALA A 210 12.17 22.52 16.14
N ASP A 211 11.77 22.20 17.36
CA ASP A 211 12.02 20.95 18.09
C ASP A 211 10.82 19.98 18.07
N ALA A 212 9.79 20.26 17.29
CA ALA A 212 8.65 19.35 17.16
C ALA A 212 9.09 17.99 16.62
N ASP A 213 8.63 16.93 17.26
CA ASP A 213 8.94 15.55 16.84
C ASP A 213 7.83 14.56 17.26
N SER A 214 8.05 13.29 16.91
CA SER A 214 7.35 12.15 17.46
C SER A 214 8.06 11.62 18.70
N ARG A 215 7.32 11.21 19.72
CA ARG A 215 7.91 10.47 20.85
C ARG A 215 8.54 9.14 20.47
N GLU A 216 8.27 8.62 19.28
CA GLU A 216 9.02 7.49 18.74
C GLU A 216 10.47 7.87 18.43
N MET A 217 10.69 9.10 17.98
CA MET A 217 12.00 9.60 17.53
C MET A 217 12.77 10.29 18.66
N ASP A 218 12.08 11.13 19.44
CA ASP A 218 12.60 11.81 20.61
C ASP A 218 11.58 11.79 21.76
N GLU A 219 11.81 10.91 22.74
CA GLU A 219 10.95 10.78 23.93
C GLU A 219 10.86 12.09 24.77
N LYS A 220 11.83 12.98 24.62
CA LYS A 220 11.95 14.20 25.42
C LYS A 220 11.54 15.45 24.67
N THR A 221 11.10 15.34 23.44
CA THR A 221 10.67 16.52 22.66
C THR A 221 9.63 17.32 23.45
N PRO A 222 9.81 18.65 23.58
CA PRO A 222 8.82 19.50 24.24
C PRO A 222 7.56 19.71 23.39
N HIS A 223 7.65 19.52 22.06
CA HIS A 223 6.53 19.61 21.13
C HIS A 223 6.29 18.26 20.46
N ASN A 224 5.71 17.33 21.23
CA ASN A 224 5.36 15.98 20.77
C ASN A 224 4.07 16.00 19.94
N VAL A 225 4.18 16.51 18.73
CA VAL A 225 3.04 16.61 17.79
C VAL A 225 2.54 15.25 17.30
N ILE A 226 3.37 14.21 17.48
CA ILE A 226 3.02 12.80 17.33
C ILE A 226 3.33 12.10 18.65
N ASP A 227 2.33 11.45 19.24
CA ASP A 227 2.45 10.81 20.55
C ASP A 227 1.81 9.43 20.58
N ILE A 228 2.04 8.70 21.65
CA ILE A 228 1.35 7.45 21.95
C ILE A 228 -0.01 7.77 22.57
N MET A 229 -1.03 6.96 22.32
CA MET A 229 -2.34 7.13 22.95
C MET A 229 -2.25 7.01 24.47
N GLU A 230 -3.09 7.77 25.20
CA GLU A 230 -3.14 7.72 26.68
C GLU A 230 -3.37 6.31 27.21
N GLU A 231 -4.25 5.55 26.58
CA GLU A 231 -4.57 4.17 26.96
C GLU A 231 -3.36 3.22 26.82
N GLN A 232 -2.43 3.56 25.96
CA GLN A 232 -1.22 2.77 25.70
C GLN A 232 -0.06 3.11 26.64
N LYS A 233 -0.10 4.27 27.30
CA LYS A 233 0.97 4.72 28.25
C LYS A 233 1.12 3.79 29.46
N ALA A 234 0.06 3.09 29.85
CA ALA A 234 0.06 2.15 30.96
C ALA A 234 0.52 0.72 30.58
N ILE A 235 0.73 0.43 29.31
CA ILE A 235 1.04 -0.93 28.81
C ILE A 235 2.55 -1.12 28.80
N THR A 236 3.06 -2.07 29.57
CA THR A 236 4.49 -2.41 29.66
C THR A 236 4.99 -3.29 28.51
N ASN A 237 4.08 -4.01 27.81
CA ASN A 237 4.42 -4.86 26.68
C ASN A 237 4.19 -4.14 25.36
N MET A 238 5.26 -3.69 24.71
CA MET A 238 5.23 -2.92 23.47
C MET A 238 4.44 -3.59 22.33
N GLY A 239 4.36 -4.91 22.28
CA GLY A 239 3.55 -5.63 21.28
C GLY A 239 2.04 -5.41 21.41
N GLY A 240 1.56 -5.12 22.62
CA GLY A 240 0.15 -4.85 22.92
C GLY A 240 -0.30 -3.40 22.64
N THR A 241 0.62 -2.51 22.24
CA THR A 241 0.31 -1.09 22.01
C THR A 241 0.01 -0.74 20.55
N MET A 242 0.05 -1.70 19.64
CA MET A 242 -0.26 -1.44 18.24
C MET A 242 -1.77 -1.38 17.99
N ARG A 243 -2.20 -0.34 17.30
CA ARG A 243 -3.54 -0.25 16.73
C ARG A 243 -3.57 -1.11 15.46
N LEU A 244 -4.33 -2.20 15.51
CA LEU A 244 -4.39 -3.22 14.46
C LEU A 244 -5.83 -3.47 14.02
N GLY A 245 -6.06 -3.56 12.72
CA GLY A 245 -7.36 -3.90 12.16
C GLY A 245 -8.03 -2.73 11.44
N ALA A 246 -9.28 -2.94 11.04
CA ALA A 246 -10.08 -1.93 10.37
C ALA A 246 -10.75 -1.02 11.40
N TYR A 247 -10.64 0.29 11.18
CA TYR A 247 -11.28 1.31 12.00
C TYR A 247 -12.05 2.27 11.11
N GLU A 248 -13.13 2.79 11.63
CA GLU A 248 -13.93 3.79 10.95
C GLU A 248 -13.20 5.14 10.94
N CYS A 249 -13.33 5.85 9.82
CA CYS A 249 -12.88 7.22 9.68
C CYS A 249 -14.01 8.04 9.01
N VAL A 250 -14.38 9.14 9.65
CA VAL A 250 -15.38 10.07 9.13
C VAL A 250 -14.67 11.20 8.40
N LEU A 251 -14.98 11.38 7.12
CA LEU A 251 -14.36 12.37 6.26
C LEU A 251 -15.11 13.69 6.26
N GLN A 252 -14.38 14.79 6.35
CA GLN A 252 -14.95 16.13 6.21
C GLN A 252 -15.47 16.34 4.78
N LYS A 253 -16.77 16.62 4.63
CA LYS A 253 -17.38 16.94 3.33
C LYS A 253 -16.67 18.09 2.63
N GLY A 254 -16.38 17.90 1.35
CA GLY A 254 -15.69 18.87 0.51
C GLY A 254 -14.16 18.85 0.62
N SER A 255 -13.57 18.05 1.51
CA SER A 255 -12.12 17.79 1.50
C SER A 255 -11.71 17.01 0.25
N LYS A 256 -10.43 17.09 -0.13
CA LYS A 256 -9.90 16.28 -1.23
C LYS A 256 -9.95 14.78 -0.93
N ALA A 257 -9.74 14.41 0.35
CA ALA A 257 -9.93 13.04 0.80
C ALA A 257 -11.36 12.56 0.58
N TYR A 258 -12.37 13.35 0.99
CA TYR A 258 -13.78 13.04 0.74
C TYR A 258 -14.08 12.89 -0.76
N LEU A 259 -13.56 13.78 -1.59
CA LEU A 259 -13.76 13.72 -3.05
C LEU A 259 -13.11 12.49 -3.68
N ALA A 260 -11.99 12.02 -3.13
CA ALA A 260 -11.30 10.83 -3.61
C ALA A 260 -12.05 9.53 -3.25
N TYR A 261 -12.61 9.44 -2.05
CA TYR A 261 -13.40 8.27 -1.61
C TYR A 261 -14.83 8.28 -2.16
N GLY A 262 -15.44 9.45 -2.29
CA GLY A 262 -16.84 9.62 -2.73
C GLY A 262 -17.88 9.30 -1.65
N GLU A 263 -17.46 9.05 -0.41
CA GLU A 263 -18.30 8.72 0.73
C GLU A 263 -17.79 9.37 2.01
N GLU A 264 -18.65 9.55 3.01
CA GLU A 264 -18.34 10.21 4.27
C GLU A 264 -17.74 9.27 5.31
N HIS A 265 -18.21 8.03 5.33
CA HIS A 265 -17.78 7.01 6.28
C HIS A 265 -16.96 5.94 5.55
N ILE A 266 -15.69 5.82 5.91
CA ILE A 266 -14.79 4.81 5.36
C ILE A 266 -14.26 3.90 6.47
N GLN A 267 -13.83 2.71 6.09
CA GLN A 267 -13.12 1.79 6.97
C GLN A 267 -11.77 1.46 6.36
N GLU A 268 -10.70 1.76 7.11
CA GLU A 268 -9.34 1.50 6.66
C GLU A 268 -8.54 0.70 7.67
N ARG A 269 -7.55 -0.05 7.18
CA ARG A 269 -6.75 -0.94 7.99
C ARG A 269 -5.53 -0.25 8.55
N HIS A 270 -5.45 -0.20 9.88
CA HIS A 270 -4.37 0.41 10.64
C HIS A 270 -3.31 -0.62 11.07
N ARG A 271 -2.04 -0.15 11.15
CA ARG A 271 -0.93 -0.88 11.74
C ARG A 271 0.13 0.11 12.23
N HIS A 272 -0.16 0.79 13.31
CA HIS A 272 0.74 1.79 13.90
C HIS A 272 0.55 1.89 15.41
N ARG A 273 1.43 2.64 16.09
CA ARG A 273 1.41 2.84 17.54
C ARG A 273 1.25 4.30 17.89
N TYR A 274 1.88 5.18 17.11
CA TYR A 274 1.90 6.61 17.34
C TYR A 274 0.85 7.30 16.49
N GLU A 275 0.26 8.35 17.06
CA GLU A 275 -0.89 9.08 16.53
C GLU A 275 -0.61 10.58 16.49
N PHE A 276 -1.35 11.30 15.68
CA PHE A 276 -1.38 12.76 15.72
C PHE A 276 -1.86 13.22 17.11
N ASN A 277 -1.12 14.14 17.73
CA ASN A 277 -1.47 14.67 19.05
C ASN A 277 -2.54 15.76 18.92
N ASN A 278 -3.75 15.48 19.38
CA ASN A 278 -4.92 16.37 19.28
C ASN A 278 -4.75 17.70 20.04
N ASP A 279 -3.85 17.80 21.01
CA ASP A 279 -3.54 19.05 21.72
C ASP A 279 -3.05 20.16 20.77
N TYR A 280 -2.48 19.77 19.62
CA TYR A 280 -1.98 20.70 18.61
C TYR A 280 -2.98 20.94 17.46
N LYS A 281 -4.11 20.21 17.38
CA LYS A 281 -5.06 20.25 16.26
C LYS A 281 -5.48 21.68 15.90
N ALA A 282 -5.84 22.49 16.90
CA ALA A 282 -6.29 23.87 16.69
C ALA A 282 -5.20 24.75 16.05
N GLN A 283 -3.93 24.55 16.43
CA GLN A 283 -2.78 25.30 15.87
C GLN A 283 -2.55 24.93 14.40
N TYR A 284 -2.61 23.64 14.08
CA TYR A 284 -2.49 23.16 12.69
C TYR A 284 -3.60 23.72 11.81
N GLU A 285 -4.84 23.65 12.28
CA GLU A 285 -6.00 24.15 11.52
C GLU A 285 -5.98 25.66 11.30
N ALA A 286 -5.54 26.42 12.31
CA ALA A 286 -5.37 27.85 12.19
C ALA A 286 -4.26 28.24 11.19
N ALA A 287 -3.21 27.43 11.08
CA ALA A 287 -2.09 27.64 10.17
C ALA A 287 -2.31 27.09 8.76
N GLY A 288 -3.46 26.41 8.50
CA GLY A 288 -3.86 25.99 7.16
C GLY A 288 -3.73 24.50 6.85
N MET A 289 -3.27 23.67 7.79
CA MET A 289 -3.45 22.21 7.67
C MET A 289 -4.76 21.80 8.35
N LYS A 290 -5.59 21.06 7.67
CA LYS A 290 -6.90 20.60 8.17
C LYS A 290 -6.88 19.12 8.54
N CYS A 291 -7.53 18.78 9.65
CA CYS A 291 -7.76 17.41 10.08
C CYS A 291 -9.09 16.94 9.48
N VAL A 292 -9.03 16.33 8.31
CA VAL A 292 -10.20 16.04 7.46
C VAL A 292 -10.73 14.62 7.58
N GLY A 293 -10.03 13.73 8.26
CA GLY A 293 -10.48 12.39 8.60
C GLY A 293 -10.30 12.13 10.09
N ILE A 294 -11.39 11.76 10.77
CA ILE A 294 -11.40 11.57 12.23
C ILE A 294 -12.05 10.22 12.55
N ASN A 295 -11.41 9.47 13.44
CA ASN A 295 -12.06 8.30 14.00
C ASN A 295 -13.15 8.74 15.01
N PRO A 296 -14.42 8.33 14.83
CA PRO A 296 -15.53 8.83 15.65
C PRO A 296 -15.54 8.31 17.09
N GLU A 297 -14.87 7.19 17.37
CA GLU A 297 -14.86 6.58 18.69
C GLU A 297 -13.77 7.18 19.59
N SER A 298 -12.59 7.46 19.01
CA SER A 298 -11.40 7.91 19.76
C SER A 298 -11.02 9.38 19.52
N ASP A 299 -11.72 10.08 18.62
CA ASP A 299 -11.38 11.44 18.14
C ASP A 299 -9.96 11.56 17.55
N LEU A 300 -9.35 10.44 17.17
CA LEU A 300 -8.02 10.45 16.56
C LEU A 300 -8.04 10.99 15.14
N VAL A 301 -7.05 11.81 14.82
CA VAL A 301 -6.85 12.33 13.47
C VAL A 301 -6.25 11.25 12.58
N GLU A 302 -7.01 10.84 11.58
CA GLU A 302 -6.63 9.80 10.62
C GLU A 302 -6.12 10.37 9.31
N ILE A 303 -6.59 11.57 8.93
CA ILE A 303 -6.19 12.23 7.69
C ILE A 303 -5.94 13.72 7.93
N VAL A 304 -4.79 14.19 7.45
CA VAL A 304 -4.47 15.62 7.38
C VAL A 304 -4.40 16.07 5.92
N GLU A 305 -4.78 17.33 5.68
CA GLU A 305 -4.79 17.93 4.34
C GLU A 305 -4.33 19.39 4.41
N ILE A 306 -3.57 19.86 3.40
CA ILE A 306 -3.31 21.28 3.17
C ILE A 306 -4.16 21.71 1.97
N PRO A 307 -5.36 22.29 2.18
CA PRO A 307 -6.31 22.58 1.10
C PRO A 307 -5.79 23.59 0.06
N ALA A 308 -4.91 24.50 0.47
CA ALA A 308 -4.33 25.52 -0.39
C ALA A 308 -3.40 24.96 -1.50
N LEU A 309 -2.86 23.75 -1.31
CA LEU A 309 -1.99 23.08 -2.28
C LEU A 309 -2.81 22.20 -3.22
N LYS A 310 -2.29 21.90 -4.42
CA LYS A 310 -2.95 21.06 -5.42
C LYS A 310 -3.40 19.71 -4.85
N TRP A 311 -2.48 19.01 -4.20
CA TRP A 311 -2.73 17.75 -3.52
C TRP A 311 -1.68 17.55 -2.43
N PHE A 312 -2.04 17.69 -1.17
CA PHE A 312 -1.12 17.48 -0.07
C PHE A 312 -1.87 16.84 1.09
N ILE A 313 -1.78 15.52 1.17
CA ILE A 313 -2.59 14.70 2.09
C ILE A 313 -1.67 13.71 2.80
N GLY A 314 -1.94 13.47 4.07
CA GLY A 314 -1.37 12.37 4.84
C GLY A 314 -2.46 11.51 5.44
N THR A 315 -2.31 10.18 5.39
CA THR A 315 -3.21 9.22 6.04
C THR A 315 -2.44 8.39 7.06
N GLN A 316 -3.06 8.08 8.19
CA GLN A 316 -2.43 7.29 9.25
C GLN A 316 -2.50 5.77 8.94
N PHE A 317 -3.41 5.35 8.12
CA PHE A 317 -3.60 3.98 7.64
C PHE A 317 -2.86 3.65 6.34
#